data_11f6fee1cb904306fed96273f46a2f4d
#
_entry.id   11f6fee1cb904306fed96273f46a2f4d
#
_cell.length_a   1.000
_cell.length_b   1.000
_cell.length_c   1.000
_cell.angle_alpha   90.00
_cell.angle_beta   90.00
_cell.angle_gamma   90.00
#
_symmetry.space_group_name_H-M   'P 1'
#
loop_
_entity.id
_entity.type
_entity.pdbx_description
1 polymer ?
#
loop_
_entity_poly.entity_id
_entity_poly.type
_entity_poly.pdbx_seq_one_letter_code
_entity_poly.pdbx_strand_id
1 'polypeptide(L)'
;GAGLAAVYQVPFASSLFVFETLRLAYSWQNILLVFTSTYLANWIVQPIVGHAVLYHLPPVSWSFGSLFHAILIALLVTPLALVFSYLTKRASYKRRKDESILWALPLTFLVLASLAVFFPIFMGNGQVLAQALLSNQSIPYIPLTLAVKGLLVYLFLRNGAYGGTLTPSFALGVGAGYLVTLIFAAVGIHLNPTLGMLLGATVFLGTTLQAPLTAIALSIGFTGQ
;
A
#
# COMPACT_ATOMS: atom_id res chain seq x y z
N GLY A 1 -12.08 -10.39 -4.97
CA GLY A 1 -12.05 -10.78 -3.55
C GLY A 1 -11.18 -12.01 -3.30
N ALA A 2 -11.58 -13.18 -3.82
CA ALA A 2 -10.91 -14.46 -3.53
C ALA A 2 -9.39 -14.44 -3.79
N GLY A 3 -8.93 -13.92 -4.94
CA GLY A 3 -7.49 -13.81 -5.24
C GLY A 3 -6.73 -12.91 -4.26
N LEU A 4 -7.34 -11.81 -3.82
CA LEU A 4 -6.75 -10.93 -2.80
C LEU A 4 -6.65 -11.66 -1.44
N ALA A 5 -7.71 -12.39 -1.06
CA ALA A 5 -7.74 -13.19 0.16
C ALA A 5 -6.67 -14.29 0.17
N ALA A 6 -6.48 -14.95 -0.97
CA ALA A 6 -5.47 -16.01 -1.12
C ALA A 6 -4.04 -15.47 -1.03
N VAL A 7 -3.75 -14.36 -1.74
CA VAL A 7 -2.39 -13.80 -1.81
C VAL A 7 -1.94 -13.16 -0.50
N TYR A 8 -2.85 -12.40 0.15
CA TYR A 8 -2.52 -11.60 1.33
C TYR A 8 -3.03 -12.20 2.65
N GLN A 9 -3.78 -13.30 2.58
CA GLN A 9 -4.37 -13.97 3.74
C GLN A 9 -5.25 -13.06 4.62
N VAL A 10 -5.98 -12.16 3.98
CA VAL A 10 -6.85 -11.16 4.62
C VAL A 10 -8.30 -11.29 4.11
N PRO A 11 -9.02 -12.39 4.42
CA PRO A 11 -10.33 -12.67 3.83
C PRO A 11 -11.38 -11.61 4.15
N PHE A 12 -11.39 -11.06 5.37
CA PHE A 12 -12.32 -10.01 5.77
C PHE A 12 -12.11 -8.72 4.97
N ALA A 13 -10.86 -8.23 4.91
CA ALA A 13 -10.52 -7.04 4.15
C ALA A 13 -10.77 -7.23 2.64
N SER A 14 -10.54 -8.43 2.14
CA SER A 14 -10.81 -8.80 0.75
C SER A 14 -12.30 -8.80 0.43
N SER A 15 -13.15 -9.14 1.39
CA SER A 15 -14.61 -9.04 1.25
C SER A 15 -15.07 -7.58 1.20
N LEU A 16 -14.57 -6.74 2.11
CA LEU A 16 -14.83 -5.30 2.10
C LEU A 16 -14.38 -4.63 0.79
N PHE A 17 -13.21 -5.03 0.27
CA PHE A 17 -12.69 -4.55 -1.00
C PHE A 17 -13.67 -4.75 -2.16
N VAL A 18 -14.37 -5.89 -2.20
CA VAL A 18 -15.35 -6.17 -3.25
C VAL A 18 -16.54 -5.20 -3.16
N PHE A 19 -17.04 -4.95 -1.97
CA PHE A 19 -18.18 -4.07 -1.79
C PHE A 19 -17.82 -2.59 -2.00
N GLU A 20 -16.73 -2.15 -1.40
CA GLU A 20 -16.38 -0.74 -1.35
C GLU A 20 -15.66 -0.26 -2.62
N THR A 21 -14.70 -1.05 -3.15
CA THR A 21 -13.92 -0.65 -4.33
C THR A 21 -14.58 -1.07 -5.64
N LEU A 22 -15.13 -2.30 -5.69
CA LEU A 22 -15.81 -2.78 -6.89
C LEU A 22 -17.30 -2.38 -6.92
N ARG A 23 -17.80 -1.75 -5.84
CA ARG A 23 -19.17 -1.23 -5.71
C ARG A 23 -20.24 -2.29 -5.98
N LEU A 24 -19.99 -3.52 -5.52
CA LEU A 24 -21.00 -4.58 -5.61
C LEU A 24 -22.19 -4.23 -4.70
N ALA A 25 -23.40 -4.43 -5.21
CA ALA A 25 -24.61 -4.15 -4.45
C ALA A 25 -24.70 -5.01 -3.18
N TYR A 26 -25.10 -4.39 -2.07
CA TYR A 26 -25.33 -5.08 -0.79
C TYR A 26 -26.64 -5.86 -0.85
N SER A 27 -26.60 -7.06 -1.39
CA SER A 27 -27.68 -8.05 -1.28
C SER A 27 -27.22 -9.22 -0.41
N TRP A 28 -28.15 -9.90 0.25
CA TRP A 28 -27.82 -11.05 1.10
C TRP A 28 -27.06 -12.14 0.32
N GLN A 29 -27.46 -12.37 -0.91
CA GLN A 29 -26.83 -13.33 -1.81
C GLN A 29 -25.37 -12.94 -2.12
N ASN A 30 -25.12 -11.67 -2.45
CA ASN A 30 -23.77 -11.14 -2.72
C ASN A 30 -22.87 -11.20 -1.48
N ILE A 31 -23.43 -10.89 -0.32
CA ILE A 31 -22.69 -10.97 0.97
C ILE A 31 -22.24 -12.41 1.19
N LEU A 32 -23.16 -13.38 1.15
CA LEU A 32 -22.83 -14.80 1.30
C LEU A 32 -21.78 -15.26 0.28
N LEU A 33 -21.98 -14.93 -0.99
CA LEU A 33 -21.08 -15.35 -2.07
C LEU A 33 -19.66 -14.75 -1.90
N VAL A 34 -19.57 -13.47 -1.54
CA VAL A 34 -18.26 -12.80 -1.37
C VAL A 34 -17.55 -13.36 -0.14
N PHE A 35 -18.22 -13.44 1.02
CA PHE A 35 -17.59 -13.97 2.23
C PHE A 35 -17.21 -15.44 2.06
N THR A 36 -18.08 -16.29 1.56
CA THR A 36 -17.74 -17.70 1.35
C THR A 36 -16.58 -17.88 0.38
N SER A 37 -16.54 -17.13 -0.72
CA SER A 37 -15.45 -17.26 -1.70
C SER A 37 -14.10 -16.74 -1.16
N THR A 38 -14.08 -15.67 -0.38
CA THR A 38 -12.85 -15.13 0.19
C THR A 38 -12.31 -15.98 1.33
N TYR A 39 -13.18 -16.47 2.22
CA TYR A 39 -12.77 -17.34 3.32
C TYR A 39 -12.36 -18.71 2.84
N LEU A 40 -13.09 -19.29 1.86
CA LEU A 40 -12.73 -20.57 1.25
C LEU A 40 -11.38 -20.49 0.54
N ALA A 41 -11.14 -19.40 -0.23
CA ALA A 41 -9.86 -19.19 -0.90
C ALA A 41 -8.70 -19.09 0.10
N ASN A 42 -8.90 -18.38 1.20
CA ASN A 42 -7.91 -18.28 2.27
C ASN A 42 -7.66 -19.63 2.95
N TRP A 43 -8.72 -20.37 3.26
CA TRP A 43 -8.63 -21.68 3.89
C TRP A 43 -7.89 -22.71 3.04
N ILE A 44 -8.10 -22.70 1.71
CA ILE A 44 -7.39 -23.60 0.78
C ILE A 44 -5.90 -23.25 0.68
N VAL A 45 -5.54 -21.96 0.74
CA VAL A 45 -4.15 -21.52 0.55
C VAL A 45 -3.31 -21.68 1.83
N GLN A 46 -3.91 -21.53 3.01
CA GLN A 46 -3.20 -21.62 4.29
C GLN A 46 -2.33 -22.88 4.48
N PRO A 47 -2.79 -24.10 4.17
CA PRO A 47 -1.96 -25.31 4.31
C PRO A 47 -0.76 -25.34 3.35
N ILE A 48 -0.81 -24.59 2.24
CA ILE A 48 0.24 -24.58 1.20
C ILE A 48 1.29 -23.52 1.51
N VAL A 49 0.86 -22.32 1.90
CA VAL A 49 1.73 -21.15 2.08
C VAL A 49 2.08 -20.91 3.55
N GLY A 50 1.33 -21.51 4.48
CA GLY A 50 1.44 -21.26 5.91
C GLY A 50 0.67 -19.99 6.33
N HIS A 51 0.67 -19.71 7.63
CA HIS A 51 0.14 -18.47 8.19
C HIS A 51 1.25 -17.42 8.22
N ALA A 52 1.20 -16.44 7.33
CA ALA A 52 2.18 -15.37 7.30
C ALA A 52 1.48 -14.01 7.37
N VAL A 53 1.89 -13.21 8.32
CA VAL A 53 1.61 -11.77 8.35
C VAL A 53 2.48 -11.11 7.28
N LEU A 54 1.92 -10.21 6.48
CA LEU A 54 2.64 -9.59 5.38
C LEU A 54 3.77 -8.67 5.86
N TYR A 55 3.55 -7.98 6.96
CA TYR A 55 4.50 -7.05 7.58
C TYR A 55 4.65 -7.30 9.07
N HIS A 56 5.89 -7.42 9.52
CA HIS A 56 6.22 -7.50 10.94
C HIS A 56 6.53 -6.10 11.48
N LEU A 57 5.87 -5.73 12.57
CA LEU A 57 6.11 -4.47 13.24
C LEU A 57 6.10 -4.62 14.77
N PRO A 58 6.75 -3.70 15.49
CA PRO A 58 6.67 -3.66 16.95
C PRO A 58 5.24 -3.41 17.42
N PRO A 59 4.87 -3.89 18.61
CA PRO A 59 3.54 -3.64 19.18
C PRO A 59 3.30 -2.13 19.34
N VAL A 60 2.11 -1.69 18.96
CA VAL A 60 1.71 -0.29 19.00
C VAL A 60 0.80 -0.05 20.20
N SER A 61 1.21 0.84 21.09
CA SER A 61 0.38 1.28 22.21
C SER A 61 -0.53 2.44 21.78
N TRP A 62 -1.80 2.35 22.13
CA TRP A 62 -2.79 3.39 21.89
C TRP A 62 -2.96 4.30 23.10
N SER A 63 -3.10 5.59 22.85
CA SER A 63 -3.43 6.61 23.86
C SER A 63 -4.40 7.63 23.26
N PHE A 64 -5.09 8.41 24.11
CA PHE A 64 -5.94 9.50 23.58
C PHE A 64 -5.17 10.51 22.72
N GLY A 65 -3.88 10.74 23.02
CA GLY A 65 -2.99 11.53 22.16
C GLY A 65 -2.84 10.99 20.75
N SER A 66 -3.02 9.67 20.56
CA SER A 66 -2.93 9.04 19.23
C SER A 66 -4.00 9.52 18.25
N LEU A 67 -5.17 9.98 18.74
CA LEU A 67 -6.22 10.56 17.89
C LEU A 67 -5.76 11.89 17.26
N PHE A 68 -5.11 12.74 18.05
CA PHE A 68 -4.55 13.98 17.54
C PHE A 68 -3.47 13.71 16.48
N HIS A 69 -2.60 12.75 16.74
CA HIS A 69 -1.58 12.30 15.77
C HIS A 69 -2.23 11.77 14.49
N ALA A 70 -3.31 11.00 14.58
CA ALA A 70 -4.03 10.48 13.43
C ALA A 70 -4.59 11.60 12.53
N ILE A 71 -5.15 12.65 13.14
CA ILE A 71 -5.67 13.82 12.40
C ILE A 71 -4.53 14.54 11.67
N LEU A 72 -3.40 14.79 12.35
CA LEU A 72 -2.25 15.47 11.74
C LEU A 72 -1.68 14.67 10.57
N ILE A 73 -1.51 13.35 10.77
CA ILE A 73 -0.99 12.47 9.72
C ILE A 73 -1.99 12.43 8.55
N ALA A 74 -3.29 12.31 8.81
CA ALA A 74 -4.30 12.31 7.77
C ALA A 74 -4.26 13.61 6.96
N LEU A 75 -4.15 14.77 7.60
CA LEU A 75 -4.10 16.06 6.94
C LEU A 75 -2.90 16.21 6.02
N LEU A 76 -1.72 15.74 6.44
CA LEU A 76 -0.47 15.89 5.69
C LEU A 76 -0.24 14.79 4.64
N VAL A 77 -0.71 13.58 4.89
CA VAL A 77 -0.53 12.45 3.98
C VAL A 77 -1.57 12.45 2.85
N THR A 78 -2.80 12.90 3.12
CA THR A 78 -3.88 12.93 2.11
C THR A 78 -3.51 13.67 0.83
N PRO A 79 -2.92 14.87 0.84
CA PRO A 79 -2.52 15.56 -0.38
C PRO A 79 -1.53 14.75 -1.22
N LEU A 80 -0.55 14.09 -0.60
CA LEU A 80 0.41 13.23 -1.29
C LEU A 80 -0.28 12.03 -1.93
N ALA A 81 -1.21 11.41 -1.21
CA ALA A 81 -2.01 10.29 -1.72
C ALA A 81 -2.91 10.70 -2.89
N LEU A 82 -3.51 11.89 -2.85
CA LEU A 82 -4.30 12.44 -3.95
C LEU A 82 -3.45 12.67 -5.20
N VAL A 83 -2.26 13.25 -5.06
CA VAL A 83 -1.33 13.46 -6.17
C VAL A 83 -0.93 12.11 -6.77
N PHE A 84 -0.55 11.14 -5.96
CA PHE A 84 -0.21 9.80 -6.44
C PHE A 84 -1.38 9.11 -7.13
N SER A 85 -2.59 9.17 -6.54
CA SER A 85 -3.81 8.61 -7.12
C SER A 85 -4.13 9.24 -8.49
N TYR A 86 -4.01 10.56 -8.60
CA TYR A 86 -4.21 11.28 -9.86
C TYR A 86 -3.19 10.84 -10.92
N LEU A 87 -1.91 10.79 -10.56
CA LEU A 87 -0.84 10.41 -11.48
C LEU A 87 -1.00 8.96 -11.97
N THR A 88 -1.29 8.01 -11.08
CA THR A 88 -1.45 6.61 -11.45
C THR A 88 -2.71 6.35 -12.26
N LYS A 89 -3.82 7.02 -11.96
CA LYS A 89 -5.05 6.99 -12.78
C LYS A 89 -4.78 7.56 -14.18
N ARG A 90 -4.09 8.70 -14.27
CA ARG A 90 -3.70 9.31 -15.55
C ARG A 90 -2.74 8.41 -16.33
N ALA A 91 -1.76 7.79 -15.68
CA ALA A 91 -0.85 6.84 -16.31
C ALA A 91 -1.60 5.64 -16.89
N SER A 92 -2.51 5.06 -16.13
CA SER A 92 -3.34 3.93 -16.55
C SER A 92 -4.27 4.30 -17.70
N TYR A 93 -4.89 5.49 -17.65
CA TYR A 93 -5.74 5.98 -18.73
C TYR A 93 -4.95 6.20 -20.03
N LYS A 94 -3.76 6.83 -19.94
CA LYS A 94 -2.85 7.10 -21.06
C LYS A 94 -1.83 5.97 -21.28
N ARG A 95 -2.14 4.75 -20.87
CA ARG A 95 -1.27 3.59 -21.05
C ARG A 95 -0.98 3.37 -22.53
N ARG A 96 0.28 3.05 -22.85
CA ARG A 96 0.66 2.65 -24.19
C ARG A 96 -0.03 1.35 -24.57
N LYS A 97 -0.55 1.28 -25.79
CA LYS A 97 -1.26 0.11 -26.34
C LYS A 97 -0.73 -0.26 -27.73
N ASP A 98 0.19 0.53 -28.22
CA ASP A 98 0.83 0.42 -29.52
C ASP A 98 2.14 -0.39 -29.43
N GLU A 99 2.76 -0.66 -30.55
CA GLU A 99 4.01 -1.43 -30.63
C GLU A 99 5.16 -0.85 -29.81
N SER A 100 5.06 0.43 -29.42
CA SER A 100 6.05 1.07 -28.54
C SER A 100 6.17 0.41 -27.16
N ILE A 101 5.17 -0.41 -26.75
CA ILE A 101 5.25 -1.24 -25.53
C ILE A 101 6.47 -2.15 -25.56
N LEU A 102 6.81 -2.72 -26.72
CA LEU A 102 7.91 -3.67 -26.89
C LEU A 102 9.28 -3.09 -26.48
N TRP A 103 9.41 -1.78 -26.53
CA TRP A 103 10.63 -1.08 -26.12
C TRP A 103 10.48 -0.34 -24.79
N ALA A 104 9.33 0.31 -24.58
CA ALA A 104 9.12 1.15 -23.42
C ALA A 104 9.04 0.35 -22.12
N LEU A 105 8.38 -0.80 -22.15
CA LEU A 105 8.24 -1.64 -20.94
C LEU A 105 9.56 -2.33 -20.56
N PRO A 106 10.30 -2.99 -21.49
CA PRO A 106 11.64 -3.52 -21.18
C PRO A 106 12.62 -2.45 -20.69
N LEU A 107 12.59 -1.25 -21.29
CA LEU A 107 13.44 -0.15 -20.81
C LEU A 107 13.09 0.25 -19.37
N THR A 108 11.80 0.28 -19.02
CA THR A 108 11.38 0.56 -17.65
C THR A 108 11.85 -0.52 -16.67
N PHE A 109 11.81 -1.79 -17.08
CA PHE A 109 12.38 -2.89 -16.31
C PHE A 109 13.90 -2.79 -16.17
N LEU A 110 14.61 -2.38 -17.23
CA LEU A 110 16.04 -2.16 -17.18
C LEU A 110 16.42 -1.06 -16.17
N VAL A 111 15.68 0.05 -16.18
CA VAL A 111 15.85 1.12 -15.19
C VAL A 111 15.62 0.61 -13.78
N LEU A 112 14.53 -0.14 -13.54
CA LEU A 112 14.27 -0.75 -12.24
C LEU A 112 15.38 -1.72 -11.85
N ALA A 113 15.81 -2.60 -12.73
CA ALA A 113 16.87 -3.58 -12.48
C ALA A 113 18.19 -2.89 -12.10
N SER A 114 18.57 -1.86 -12.87
CA SER A 114 19.77 -1.06 -12.58
C SER A 114 19.70 -0.38 -11.21
N LEU A 115 18.55 0.20 -10.87
CA LEU A 115 18.34 0.79 -9.55
C LEU A 115 18.37 -0.28 -8.43
N ALA A 116 17.79 -1.44 -8.68
CA ALA A 116 17.69 -2.51 -7.68
C ALA A 116 19.04 -3.17 -7.36
N VAL A 117 20.00 -3.16 -8.29
CA VAL A 117 21.38 -3.64 -8.04
C VAL A 117 22.07 -2.80 -6.96
N PHE A 118 21.90 -1.48 -7.02
CA PHE A 118 22.52 -0.56 -6.05
C PHE A 118 21.62 -0.32 -4.82
N PHE A 119 20.32 -0.36 -5.01
CA PHE A 119 19.31 -0.08 -3.98
C PHE A 119 18.20 -1.14 -4.02
N PRO A 120 18.37 -2.30 -3.36
CA PRO A 120 17.38 -3.39 -3.36
C PRO A 120 15.98 -2.98 -2.86
N ILE A 121 15.89 -1.87 -2.13
CA ILE A 121 14.64 -1.31 -1.61
C ILE A 121 13.62 -0.94 -2.71
N PHE A 122 14.08 -0.75 -3.95
CA PHE A 122 13.20 -0.48 -5.10
C PHE A 122 12.61 -1.74 -5.72
N MET A 123 13.07 -2.93 -5.33
CA MET A 123 12.57 -4.18 -5.90
C MET A 123 11.07 -4.38 -5.64
N GLY A 124 10.44 -5.06 -6.59
CA GLY A 124 9.06 -5.52 -6.50
C GLY A 124 8.02 -4.39 -6.34
N ASN A 125 6.90 -4.76 -5.73
CA ASN A 125 5.71 -3.94 -5.58
C ASN A 125 5.78 -2.90 -4.44
N GLY A 126 6.88 -2.81 -3.70
CA GLY A 126 7.05 -1.91 -2.55
C GLY A 126 7.01 -2.62 -1.19
N GLN A 127 6.80 -3.92 -1.15
CA GLN A 127 6.80 -4.68 0.10
C GLN A 127 8.13 -4.57 0.84
N VAL A 128 9.25 -4.66 0.12
CA VAL A 128 10.60 -4.51 0.69
C VAL A 128 10.77 -3.14 1.34
N LEU A 129 10.32 -2.06 0.68
CA LEU A 129 10.37 -0.70 1.22
C LEU A 129 9.52 -0.56 2.49
N ALA A 130 8.29 -1.05 2.46
CA ALA A 130 7.40 -0.98 3.61
C ALA A 130 7.96 -1.75 4.81
N GLN A 131 8.44 -2.98 4.59
CA GLN A 131 9.04 -3.80 5.65
C GLN A 131 10.30 -3.16 6.23
N ALA A 132 11.17 -2.61 5.39
CA ALA A 132 12.40 -1.94 5.85
C ALA A 132 12.09 -0.75 6.75
N LEU A 133 11.09 0.08 6.39
CA LEU A 133 10.64 1.19 7.21
C LEU A 133 10.02 0.72 8.53
N LEU A 134 9.11 -0.25 8.47
CA LEU A 134 8.42 -0.79 9.65
C LEU A 134 9.39 -1.50 10.61
N SER A 135 10.48 -2.07 10.11
CA SER A 135 11.55 -2.67 10.91
C SER A 135 12.60 -1.64 11.39
N ASN A 136 12.32 -0.34 11.29
CA ASN A 136 13.21 0.76 11.68
C ASN A 136 14.61 0.68 11.01
N GLN A 137 14.71 0.14 9.82
CA GLN A 137 15.96 0.17 9.07
C GLN A 137 16.27 1.60 8.63
N SER A 138 17.54 1.97 8.71
CA SER A 138 17.99 3.28 8.24
C SER A 138 17.91 3.36 6.72
N ILE A 139 16.99 4.16 6.20
CA ILE A 139 16.84 4.41 4.77
C ILE A 139 17.35 5.83 4.50
N PRO A 140 18.42 5.98 3.71
CA PRO A 140 18.92 7.30 3.35
C PRO A 140 17.92 8.02 2.44
N TYR A 141 17.80 9.34 2.62
CA TYR A 141 17.02 10.21 1.74
C TYR A 141 15.57 9.75 1.48
N ILE A 142 14.81 9.45 2.54
CA ILE A 142 13.44 8.93 2.46
C ILE A 142 12.55 9.70 1.47
N PRO A 143 12.50 11.05 1.45
CA PRO A 143 11.68 11.79 0.48
C PRO A 143 12.03 11.43 -0.97
N LEU A 144 13.31 11.32 -1.28
CA LEU A 144 13.77 10.94 -2.62
C LEU A 144 13.41 9.48 -2.95
N THR A 145 13.58 8.58 -1.98
CA THR A 145 13.21 7.16 -2.14
C THR A 145 11.72 7.01 -2.46
N LEU A 146 10.85 7.73 -1.76
CA LEU A 146 9.41 7.71 -2.02
C LEU A 146 9.06 8.31 -3.39
N ALA A 147 9.70 9.43 -3.76
CA ALA A 147 9.50 10.06 -5.06
C ALA A 147 9.91 9.14 -6.21
N VAL A 148 11.09 8.50 -6.11
CA VAL A 148 11.58 7.53 -7.10
C VAL A 148 10.65 6.32 -7.18
N LYS A 149 10.21 5.77 -6.04
CA LYS A 149 9.26 4.64 -6.04
C LYS A 149 7.93 5.01 -6.69
N GLY A 150 7.37 6.16 -6.35
CA GLY A 150 6.14 6.68 -6.97
C GLY A 150 6.30 6.89 -8.49
N LEU A 151 7.44 7.43 -8.93
CA LEU A 151 7.75 7.61 -10.34
C LEU A 151 7.88 6.27 -11.09
N LEU A 152 8.53 5.28 -10.50
CA LEU A 152 8.63 3.93 -11.08
C LEU A 152 7.25 3.32 -11.29
N VAL A 153 6.36 3.39 -10.30
CA VAL A 153 4.98 2.90 -10.44
C VAL A 153 4.26 3.63 -11.59
N TYR A 154 4.38 4.95 -11.65
CA TYR A 154 3.83 5.75 -12.76
C TYR A 154 4.37 5.29 -14.12
N LEU A 155 5.67 5.11 -14.25
CA LEU A 155 6.33 4.72 -15.51
C LEU A 155 5.87 3.33 -15.94
N PHE A 156 5.79 2.36 -15.04
CA PHE A 156 5.29 1.02 -15.36
C PHE A 156 3.86 1.06 -15.90
N LEU A 157 2.96 1.75 -15.20
CA LEU A 157 1.56 1.88 -15.62
C LEU A 157 1.44 2.62 -16.97
N ARG A 158 2.25 3.66 -17.18
CA ARG A 158 2.24 4.46 -18.42
C ARG A 158 2.80 3.68 -19.62
N ASN A 159 3.82 2.84 -19.37
CA ASN A 159 4.54 2.10 -20.42
C ASN A 159 3.93 0.72 -20.72
N GLY A 160 2.72 0.43 -20.25
CA GLY A 160 1.97 -0.74 -20.69
C GLY A 160 1.74 -1.80 -19.62
N ALA A 161 2.39 -1.73 -18.45
CA ALA A 161 2.17 -2.71 -17.39
C ALA A 161 0.71 -2.68 -16.89
N TYR A 162 0.14 -3.87 -16.71
CA TYR A 162 -1.11 -4.06 -15.99
C TYR A 162 -0.76 -4.46 -14.56
N GLY A 163 -1.17 -3.66 -13.60
CA GLY A 163 -0.89 -3.94 -12.19
C GLY A 163 -1.76 -3.10 -11.26
N GLY A 164 -1.93 -3.61 -10.03
CA GLY A 164 -2.60 -2.91 -8.95
C GLY A 164 -1.65 -1.92 -8.27
N THR A 165 -2.21 -0.86 -7.73
CA THR A 165 -1.47 0.13 -6.94
C THR A 165 -1.60 -0.08 -5.44
N LEU A 166 -2.22 -1.20 -4.99
CA LEU A 166 -2.52 -1.47 -3.58
C LEU A 166 -1.23 -1.49 -2.73
N THR A 167 -0.32 -2.41 -3.02
CA THR A 167 0.93 -2.54 -2.25
C THR A 167 1.85 -1.33 -2.40
N PRO A 168 2.03 -0.72 -3.60
CA PRO A 168 2.76 0.53 -3.71
C PRO A 168 2.15 1.67 -2.90
N SER A 169 0.82 1.78 -2.84
CA SER A 169 0.14 2.79 -2.02
C SER A 169 0.38 2.58 -0.53
N PHE A 170 0.32 1.34 -0.08
CA PHE A 170 0.65 1.00 1.31
C PHE A 170 2.09 1.42 1.65
N ALA A 171 3.06 1.03 0.81
CA ALA A 171 4.47 1.33 1.04
C ALA A 171 4.78 2.84 1.03
N LEU A 172 4.19 3.58 0.08
CA LEU A 172 4.33 5.05 0.05
C LEU A 172 3.66 5.70 1.24
N GLY A 173 2.53 5.15 1.70
CA GLY A 173 1.84 5.61 2.89
C GLY A 173 2.65 5.38 4.17
N VAL A 174 3.28 4.21 4.33
CA VAL A 174 4.23 3.93 5.43
C VAL A 174 5.33 4.99 5.45
N GLY A 175 5.97 5.24 4.31
CA GLY A 175 7.04 6.23 4.22
C GLY A 175 6.57 7.67 4.44
N ALA A 176 5.40 8.05 3.92
CA ALA A 176 4.82 9.37 4.13
C ALA A 176 4.47 9.61 5.61
N GLY A 177 3.87 8.62 6.27
CA GLY A 177 3.59 8.66 7.70
C GLY A 177 4.87 8.80 8.54
N TYR A 178 5.93 8.07 8.17
CA TYR A 178 7.23 8.19 8.82
C TYR A 178 7.84 9.59 8.64
N LEU A 179 7.78 10.16 7.44
CA LEU A 179 8.25 11.53 7.19
C LEU A 179 7.53 12.56 8.06
N VAL A 180 6.21 12.42 8.19
CA VAL A 180 5.42 13.30 9.05
C VAL A 180 5.92 13.20 10.50
N THR A 181 6.18 11.99 11.02
CA THR A 181 6.71 11.83 12.38
C THR A 181 8.09 12.47 12.55
N LEU A 182 8.97 12.38 11.56
CA LEU A 182 10.28 13.02 11.58
C LEU A 182 10.17 14.54 11.58
N ILE A 183 9.27 15.12 10.78
CA ILE A 183 9.02 16.56 10.75
C ILE A 183 8.54 17.05 12.12
N PHE A 184 7.61 16.34 12.75
CA PHE A 184 7.12 16.69 14.08
C PHE A 184 8.20 16.53 15.17
N ALA A 185 9.01 15.48 15.07
CA ALA A 185 10.14 15.31 15.98
C ALA A 185 11.15 16.48 15.91
N ALA A 186 11.38 17.03 14.73
CA ALA A 186 12.26 18.18 14.53
C ALA A 186 11.73 19.48 15.19
N VAL A 187 10.42 19.59 15.42
CA VAL A 187 9.80 20.72 16.16
C VAL A 187 9.47 20.37 17.62
N GLY A 188 10.03 19.26 18.13
CA GLY A 188 9.90 18.86 19.54
C GLY A 188 8.62 18.08 19.87
N ILE A 189 7.83 17.68 18.89
CA ILE A 189 6.62 16.88 19.08
C ILE A 189 6.95 15.41 18.78
N HIS A 190 7.07 14.59 19.82
CA HIS A 190 7.41 13.18 19.66
C HIS A 190 6.17 12.34 19.39
N LEU A 191 6.01 11.92 18.13
CA LEU A 191 5.00 10.96 17.69
C LEU A 191 5.62 9.56 17.70
N ASN A 192 4.80 8.53 17.99
CA ASN A 192 5.25 7.15 17.83
C ASN A 192 5.45 6.85 16.33
N PRO A 193 6.69 6.54 15.88
CA PRO A 193 6.97 6.36 14.45
C PRO A 193 6.19 5.19 13.84
N THR A 194 6.05 4.07 14.55
CA THR A 194 5.32 2.89 14.08
C THR A 194 3.84 3.21 13.87
N LEU A 195 3.24 3.93 14.84
CA LEU A 195 1.86 4.40 14.70
C LEU A 195 1.72 5.37 13.52
N GLY A 196 2.66 6.28 13.36
CA GLY A 196 2.69 7.22 12.23
C GLY A 196 2.76 6.51 10.88
N MET A 197 3.60 5.49 10.77
CA MET A 197 3.72 4.65 9.57
C MET A 197 2.42 3.91 9.25
N LEU A 198 1.76 3.30 10.25
CA LEU A 198 0.49 2.59 10.06
C LEU A 198 -0.64 3.54 9.65
N LEU A 199 -0.77 4.65 10.34
CA LEU A 199 -1.78 5.67 10.02
C LEU A 199 -1.56 6.24 8.63
N GLY A 200 -0.30 6.55 8.28
CA GLY A 200 0.07 7.00 6.95
C GLY A 200 -0.28 5.98 5.86
N ALA A 201 0.02 4.70 6.09
CA ALA A 201 -0.35 3.61 5.18
C ALA A 201 -1.86 3.52 4.99
N THR A 202 -2.63 3.55 6.08
CA THR A 202 -4.09 3.45 6.05
C THR A 202 -4.72 4.64 5.32
N VAL A 203 -4.28 5.86 5.62
CA VAL A 203 -4.77 7.08 4.96
C VAL A 203 -4.44 7.09 3.48
N PHE A 204 -3.19 6.76 3.14
CA PHE A 204 -2.74 6.73 1.74
C PHE A 204 -3.51 5.68 0.93
N LEU A 205 -3.66 4.49 1.49
CA LEU A 205 -4.39 3.40 0.88
C LEU A 205 -5.88 3.74 0.70
N GLY A 206 -6.53 4.25 1.76
CA GLY A 206 -7.94 4.66 1.73
C GLY A 206 -8.22 5.73 0.69
N THR A 207 -7.31 6.71 0.56
CA THR A 207 -7.41 7.79 -0.43
C THR A 207 -7.21 7.25 -1.86
N THR A 208 -6.23 6.38 -2.08
CA THR A 208 -5.93 5.87 -3.43
C THR A 208 -6.96 4.88 -3.93
N LEU A 209 -7.48 4.01 -3.06
CA LEU A 209 -8.55 3.05 -3.37
C LEU A 209 -9.94 3.69 -3.35
N GLN A 210 -10.11 4.85 -2.71
CA GLN A 210 -11.41 5.46 -2.39
C GLN A 210 -12.30 4.51 -1.57
N ALA A 211 -11.68 3.78 -0.65
CA ALA A 211 -12.26 2.70 0.14
C ALA A 211 -11.69 2.71 1.56
N PRO A 212 -12.20 3.58 2.45
CA PRO A 212 -11.64 3.78 3.80
C PRO A 212 -11.78 2.54 4.70
N LEU A 213 -12.92 1.86 4.68
CA LEU A 213 -13.12 0.66 5.50
C LEU A 213 -12.20 -0.48 5.06
N THR A 214 -12.06 -0.66 3.74
CA THR A 214 -11.12 -1.62 3.16
C THR A 214 -9.68 -1.30 3.58
N ALA A 215 -9.30 -0.03 3.55
CA ALA A 215 -7.94 0.39 3.92
C ALA A 215 -7.62 0.09 5.38
N ILE A 216 -8.54 0.36 6.30
CA ILE A 216 -8.40 0.02 7.72
C ILE A 216 -8.24 -1.51 7.88
N ALA A 217 -9.17 -2.28 7.30
CA ALA A 217 -9.15 -3.74 7.40
C ALA A 217 -7.89 -4.36 6.77
N LEU A 218 -7.40 -3.81 5.64
CA LEU A 218 -6.14 -4.24 5.01
C LEU A 218 -4.93 -3.92 5.90
N SER A 219 -4.87 -2.72 6.47
CA SER A 219 -3.75 -2.32 7.34
C SER A 219 -3.67 -3.22 8.57
N ILE A 220 -4.80 -3.52 9.21
CA ILE A 220 -4.90 -4.49 10.31
C ILE A 220 -4.48 -5.88 9.85
N GLY A 221 -5.04 -6.38 8.74
CA GLY A 221 -4.76 -7.71 8.24
C GLY A 221 -3.32 -7.90 7.77
N PHE A 222 -2.69 -6.88 7.18
CA PHE A 222 -1.30 -6.94 6.73
C PHE A 222 -0.30 -6.96 7.88
N THR A 223 -0.65 -6.40 9.02
CA THR A 223 0.23 -6.22 10.18
C THR A 223 -0.10 -7.14 11.35
N GLY A 224 -1.27 -7.78 11.34
CA GLY A 224 -1.73 -8.66 12.41
C GLY A 224 -2.04 -7.95 13.74
N GLN A 225 -2.33 -6.63 13.69
CA GLN A 225 -2.61 -5.81 14.89
C GLN A 225 -4.09 -5.79 15.23
#